data_54ce49e6e703d0bda359b3769bbe35b7
#
_entry.id   54ce49e6e703d0bda359b3769bbe35b7
#
_cell.length_a   1.000
_cell.length_b   1.000
_cell.length_c   1.000
_cell.angle_alpha   90.00
_cell.angle_beta   90.00
_cell.angle_gamma   90.00
#
_symmetry.space_group_name_H-M   'P 1'
#
loop_
_entity.id
_entity.type
_entity.pdbx_description
1 polymer ?
#
loop_
_entity_poly.entity_id
_entity_poly.type
_entity_poly.pdbx_seq_one_letter_code
_entity_poly.pdbx_strand_id
1 'polypeptide(L)'
;MPLVSFEKDIKPMFRPVDIAHMKPMGVKLDDYGYMSDPNGNYANAGQVLDTLSPQNGAPPTMPPGGPYWTAEQLALFAKWRSDGYQR
;
A
#
# COMPACT_ATOMS: atom_id res chain seq x y z
N MET A 1 20.36 6.01 -7.87
CA MET A 1 19.53 5.29 -6.89
C MET A 1 18.52 4.43 -7.62
N PRO A 2 18.37 3.16 -7.25
CA PRO A 2 17.36 2.32 -7.88
C PRO A 2 15.97 2.84 -7.53
N LEU A 3 15.03 2.65 -8.47
CA LEU A 3 13.63 2.98 -8.24
C LEU A 3 13.03 1.99 -7.25
N VAL A 4 12.02 2.45 -6.52
CA VAL A 4 11.30 1.57 -5.58
C VAL A 4 10.52 0.53 -6.39
N SER A 5 10.68 -0.74 -6.04
CA SER A 5 10.07 -1.88 -6.74
C SER A 5 8.91 -2.44 -5.91
N PHE A 6 7.77 -2.72 -6.56
CA PHE A 6 6.66 -3.35 -5.88
C PHE A 6 7.05 -4.72 -5.32
N GLU A 7 7.64 -5.56 -6.16
CA GLU A 7 7.97 -6.95 -5.77
C GLU A 7 9.02 -7.01 -4.66
N LYS A 8 9.99 -6.08 -4.68
CA LYS A 8 11.12 -6.13 -3.74
C LYS A 8 10.90 -5.27 -2.50
N ASP A 9 10.24 -4.11 -2.66
CA ASP A 9 10.19 -3.10 -1.61
C ASP A 9 8.82 -2.93 -0.98
N ILE A 10 7.75 -3.03 -1.78
CA ILE A 10 6.40 -2.75 -1.29
C ILE A 10 5.69 -4.02 -0.83
N LYS A 11 5.64 -5.03 -1.68
CA LYS A 11 4.92 -6.27 -1.38
C LYS A 11 5.38 -6.92 -0.06
N PRO A 12 6.69 -6.99 0.24
CA PRO A 12 7.14 -7.59 1.51
C PRO A 12 6.70 -6.83 2.76
N MET A 13 6.29 -5.58 2.64
CA MET A 13 5.79 -4.82 3.79
C MET A 13 4.39 -5.24 4.23
N PHE A 14 3.63 -5.88 3.33
CA PHE A 14 2.32 -6.40 3.69
C PHE A 14 2.47 -7.76 4.35
N ARG A 15 1.89 -7.93 5.55
CA ARG A 15 1.91 -9.21 6.25
C ARG A 15 0.90 -10.16 5.61
N PRO A 16 1.15 -11.49 5.65
CA PRO A 16 0.16 -12.45 5.12
C PRO A 16 -1.22 -12.30 5.72
N VAL A 17 -1.32 -11.96 7.02
CA VAL A 17 -2.62 -11.76 7.67
C VAL A 17 -3.36 -10.55 7.10
N ASP A 18 -2.65 -9.49 6.75
CA ASP A 18 -3.26 -8.30 6.17
C ASP A 18 -3.76 -8.58 4.76
N ILE A 19 -2.96 -9.30 3.97
CA ILE A 19 -3.34 -9.70 2.62
C ILE A 19 -4.61 -10.55 2.66
N ALA A 20 -4.65 -11.55 3.55
CA ALA A 20 -5.80 -12.43 3.70
C ALA A 20 -7.04 -11.68 4.18
N HIS A 21 -6.86 -10.71 5.09
CA HIS A 21 -7.96 -9.92 5.63
C HIS A 21 -8.62 -9.06 4.56
N MET A 22 -7.83 -8.46 3.68
CA MET A 22 -8.33 -7.51 2.68
C MET A 22 -8.85 -8.18 1.42
N LYS A 23 -8.42 -9.40 1.15
CA LYS A 23 -8.78 -10.12 -0.08
C LYS A 23 -10.30 -10.28 -0.27
N PRO A 24 -11.07 -10.68 0.76
CA PRO A 24 -12.53 -10.80 0.60
C PRO A 24 -13.23 -9.48 0.27
N MET A 25 -12.60 -8.36 0.55
CA MET A 25 -13.13 -7.03 0.24
C MET A 25 -12.74 -6.55 -1.16
N GLY A 26 -12.07 -7.40 -1.93
CA GLY A 26 -11.62 -7.06 -3.27
C GLY A 26 -10.34 -6.25 -3.32
N VAL A 27 -9.67 -6.08 -2.19
CA VAL A 27 -8.40 -5.35 -2.12
C VAL A 27 -7.24 -6.35 -2.18
N LYS A 28 -6.51 -6.31 -3.27
CA LYS A 28 -5.45 -7.29 -3.56
C LYS A 28 -4.08 -6.67 -3.30
N LEU A 29 -3.67 -6.69 -2.03
CA LEU A 29 -2.46 -6.00 -1.58
C LEU A 29 -1.17 -6.56 -2.20
N ASP A 30 -1.18 -7.84 -2.57
CA ASP A 30 -0.01 -8.53 -3.12
C ASP A 30 -0.04 -8.66 -4.65
N ASP A 31 -1.01 -8.03 -5.29
CA ASP A 31 -1.15 -8.09 -6.75
C ASP A 31 -0.66 -6.80 -7.39
N TYR A 32 0.46 -6.90 -8.10
CA TYR A 32 1.02 -5.75 -8.81
C TYR A 32 0.01 -5.15 -9.80
N GLY A 33 -0.70 -6.00 -10.55
CA GLY A 33 -1.69 -5.52 -11.53
C GLY A 33 -2.78 -4.67 -10.89
N TYR A 34 -3.26 -5.08 -9.72
CA TYR A 34 -4.25 -4.31 -8.97
C TYR A 34 -3.65 -3.00 -8.44
N MET A 35 -2.46 -3.10 -7.82
CA MET A 35 -1.85 -1.95 -7.16
C MET A 35 -1.34 -0.90 -8.16
N SER A 36 -1.00 -1.31 -9.36
CA SER A 36 -0.51 -0.40 -10.40
C SER A 36 -1.57 -0.05 -11.45
N ASP A 37 -2.82 -0.43 -11.24
CA ASP A 37 -3.91 -0.16 -12.16
C ASP A 37 -4.10 1.36 -12.32
N PRO A 38 -3.96 1.91 -13.55
CA PRO A 38 -4.07 3.35 -13.76
C PRO A 38 -5.50 3.87 -13.74
N ASN A 39 -6.50 3.00 -13.71
CA ASN A 39 -7.90 3.42 -13.70
C ASN A 39 -8.18 4.31 -12.49
N GLY A 40 -8.91 5.40 -12.71
CA GLY A 40 -9.21 6.34 -11.65
C GLY A 40 -7.98 7.09 -11.14
N ASN A 41 -6.98 7.28 -11.99
CA ASN A 41 -5.71 7.91 -11.63
C ASN A 41 -5.01 7.15 -10.49
N TYR A 42 -4.87 5.85 -10.66
CA TYR A 42 -4.25 4.96 -9.68
C TYR A 42 -5.02 4.92 -8.36
N ALA A 43 -6.35 4.92 -8.46
CA ALA A 43 -7.21 4.97 -7.29
C ALA A 43 -6.98 3.79 -6.33
N ASN A 44 -6.67 2.60 -6.85
CA ASN A 44 -6.44 1.44 -6.00
C ASN A 44 -5.27 1.66 -5.04
N ALA A 45 -4.12 2.08 -5.56
CA ALA A 45 -2.96 2.37 -4.73
C ALA A 45 -3.21 3.56 -3.80
N GLY A 46 -3.91 4.58 -4.28
CA GLY A 46 -4.25 5.75 -3.48
C GLY A 46 -5.11 5.40 -2.28
N GLN A 47 -6.14 4.57 -2.48
CA GLN A 47 -7.00 4.13 -1.40
C GLN A 47 -6.25 3.29 -0.37
N VAL A 48 -5.37 2.41 -0.82
CA VAL A 48 -4.55 1.62 0.10
C VAL A 48 -3.66 2.51 0.94
N LEU A 49 -2.99 3.49 0.33
CA LEU A 49 -2.13 4.41 1.07
C LEU A 49 -2.94 5.23 2.09
N ASP A 50 -4.14 5.67 1.71
CA ASP A 50 -5.01 6.42 2.61
C ASP A 50 -5.39 5.59 3.84
N THR A 51 -5.71 4.31 3.66
CA THR A 51 -6.07 3.43 4.78
C THR A 51 -4.89 3.13 5.70
N LEU A 52 -3.66 3.17 5.16
CA LEU A 52 -2.44 2.94 5.93
C LEU A 52 -1.97 4.20 6.67
N SER A 53 -2.52 5.35 6.32
CA SER A 53 -2.09 6.65 6.85
C SER A 53 -3.07 7.17 7.90
N PRO A 54 -2.60 7.90 8.93
CA PRO A 54 -3.51 8.56 9.87
C PRO A 54 -4.35 9.61 9.14
N GLN A 55 -5.62 9.72 9.51
CA GLN A 55 -6.57 10.67 8.90
C GLN A 55 -7.15 11.58 9.98
N ASN A 56 -6.93 12.90 9.85
CA ASN A 56 -7.53 13.91 10.73
C ASN A 56 -7.36 13.60 12.23
N GLY A 57 -6.19 13.10 12.62
CA GLY A 57 -5.91 12.74 14.01
C GLY A 57 -6.42 11.37 14.42
N ALA A 58 -7.15 10.68 13.56
CA ALA A 58 -7.59 9.32 13.83
C ALA A 58 -6.49 8.31 13.45
N PRO A 59 -6.40 7.17 14.14
CA PRO A 59 -5.44 6.15 13.75
C PRO A 59 -5.78 5.56 12.38
N PRO A 60 -4.78 5.00 11.67
CA PRO A 60 -5.04 4.34 10.39
C PRO A 60 -6.05 3.20 10.52
N THR A 61 -6.84 2.99 9.48
CA THR A 61 -7.77 1.86 9.46
C THR A 61 -7.08 0.55 9.13
N MET A 62 -5.88 0.59 8.55
CA MET A 62 -5.09 -0.60 8.24
C MET A 62 -3.66 -0.45 8.77
N PRO A 63 -3.05 -1.55 9.22
CA PRO A 63 -3.71 -2.85 9.49
C PRO A 63 -4.62 -2.75 10.72
N PRO A 64 -5.76 -3.47 10.75
CA PRO A 64 -6.69 -3.39 11.88
C PRO A 64 -5.98 -3.79 13.17
N GLY A 65 -6.11 -2.94 14.20
CA GLY A 65 -5.49 -3.20 15.49
C GLY A 65 -3.97 -3.05 15.54
N GLY A 66 -3.35 -2.62 14.45
CA GLY A 66 -1.91 -2.42 14.39
C GLY A 66 -1.09 -3.73 14.34
N PRO A 67 0.25 -3.66 14.39
CA PRO A 67 1.01 -2.41 14.41
C PRO A 67 0.86 -1.64 13.10
N TYR A 68 0.74 -0.33 13.22
CA TYR A 68 0.59 0.52 12.04
C TYR A 68 1.93 0.69 11.33
N TRP A 69 1.87 1.02 10.04
CA TRP A 69 3.07 1.30 9.27
C TRP A 69 3.80 2.52 9.83
N THR A 70 5.12 2.46 9.80
CA THR A 70 5.95 3.59 10.22
C THR A 70 5.91 4.69 9.15
N ALA A 71 6.33 5.90 9.55
CA ALA A 71 6.46 7.00 8.60
C ALA A 71 7.41 6.65 7.45
N GLU A 72 8.46 5.87 7.72
CA GLU A 72 9.40 5.42 6.70
C GLU A 72 8.75 4.48 5.69
N GLN A 73 7.91 3.55 6.17
CA GLN A 73 7.17 2.65 5.29
C GLN A 73 6.17 3.39 4.42
N LEU A 74 5.46 4.35 4.99
CA LEU A 74 4.51 5.18 4.25
C LEU A 74 5.24 6.02 3.19
N ALA A 75 6.39 6.58 3.54
CA ALA A 75 7.21 7.35 2.60
C ALA A 75 7.71 6.47 1.46
N LEU A 76 8.08 5.22 1.74
CA LEU A 76 8.52 4.28 0.71
C LEU A 76 7.40 3.96 -0.28
N PHE A 77 6.19 3.76 0.23
CA PHE A 77 5.02 3.53 -0.63
C PHE A 77 4.75 4.75 -1.52
N ALA A 78 4.80 5.95 -0.95
CA ALA A 78 4.61 7.18 -1.70
C ALA A 78 5.69 7.35 -2.77
N LYS A 79 6.94 7.00 -2.45
CA LYS A 79 8.03 7.05 -3.40
C LYS A 79 7.81 6.06 -4.55
N TRP A 80 7.30 4.87 -4.26
CA TRP A 80 6.97 3.90 -5.30
C TRP A 80 5.96 4.48 -6.29
N ARG A 81 4.95 5.18 -5.80
CA ARG A 81 3.97 5.86 -6.65
C ARG A 81 4.64 6.94 -7.49
N SER A 82 5.51 7.77 -6.88
CA SER A 82 6.24 8.82 -7.59
C SER A 82 7.21 8.27 -8.63
N ASP A 83 7.78 7.10 -8.37
CA ASP A 83 8.72 6.45 -9.27
C ASP A 83 8.04 5.78 -10.47
N GLY A 84 6.72 5.87 -10.58
CA GLY A 84 5.96 5.36 -11.70
C GLY A 84 5.46 3.94 -11.54
N TYR A 85 5.25 3.49 -10.31
CA TYR A 85 4.64 2.18 -10.02
C TYR A 85 5.48 1.03 -10.60
N GLN A 86 6.77 1.03 -10.32
CA GLN A 86 7.70 0.02 -10.83
C GLN A 86 7.40 -1.37 -10.25
N ARG A 87 7.54 -2.38 -11.07
CA ARG A 87 7.36 -3.76 -10.64
C ARG A 87 8.60 -4.22 -9.85
#